data_b234eeced2e31dfe7159502accb5e955
#
_entry.id   b234eeced2e31dfe7159502accb5e955
#
_cell.length_a   1.000
_cell.length_b   1.000
_cell.length_c   1.000
_cell.angle_alpha   90.00
_cell.angle_beta   90.00
_cell.angle_gamma   90.00
#
_symmetry.space_group_name_H-M   'P 1'
#
loop_
_entity.id
_entity.type
_entity.pdbx_description
1 polymer ?
#
loop_
_entity_poly.entity_id
_entity_poly.type
_entity_poly.pdbx_seq_one_letter_code
_entity_poly.pdbx_strand_id
1 'polypeptide(L)'
;VILGAVGFFLIRRKVVSEEGLKTLSELVIGLFLPLLMFSEITARFNFRQFSDWWIFPLLSVLVTAVGYLFGLFVVALDRSLVSQEGPFLGIAMFQNSGYLPLPLVASLLAPDAVSDMFIYIFLFLLGFNMMIFSFGVFVLSCKGRACHFDTKDMFNAPVIATILALVVVFFGWTRFIPSFVSKPVEMMGRCAIPLSIIVVGGNLALIRIRSIQHVRPMLLGLVVKLLLVPLAFLVFVLLVKPKPLVGLLLMLQACMPPAALLSVIAKNQKAEEGLINQAIFYGHLASIFTIPLFLGLYGFFSGFFN
;
A
#
# COMPACT_ATOMS: atom_id res chain seq x y z
N VAL A 1 3.10 4.96 -14.69
CA VAL A 1 3.38 6.40 -14.82
C VAL A 1 2.31 7.09 -15.66
N ILE A 2 2.02 6.64 -16.91
CA ILE A 2 1.07 7.31 -17.83
C ILE A 2 -0.32 7.48 -17.21
N LEU A 3 -0.92 6.40 -16.65
CA LEU A 3 -2.24 6.49 -16.01
C LEU A 3 -2.26 7.44 -14.80
N GLY A 4 -1.17 7.49 -14.03
CA GLY A 4 -1.03 8.47 -12.95
C GLY A 4 -0.95 9.91 -13.47
N ALA A 5 -0.22 10.14 -14.55
CA ALA A 5 -0.18 11.44 -15.21
C ALA A 5 -1.57 11.83 -15.73
N VAL A 6 -2.32 10.89 -16.34
CA VAL A 6 -3.73 11.14 -16.75
C VAL A 6 -4.55 11.60 -15.55
N GLY A 7 -4.52 10.89 -14.42
CA GLY A 7 -5.24 11.28 -13.21
C GLY A 7 -4.85 12.68 -12.71
N PHE A 8 -3.54 12.99 -12.71
CA PHE A 8 -3.03 14.31 -12.35
C PHE A 8 -3.58 15.41 -13.26
N PHE A 9 -3.52 15.22 -14.57
CA PHE A 9 -4.00 16.22 -15.53
C PHE A 9 -5.52 16.39 -15.54
N LEU A 10 -6.30 15.32 -15.32
CA LEU A 10 -7.75 15.40 -15.19
C LEU A 10 -8.18 16.39 -14.09
N ILE A 11 -7.50 16.38 -12.96
CA ILE A 11 -7.73 17.31 -11.86
C ILE A 11 -7.21 18.72 -12.20
N ARG A 12 -5.96 18.83 -12.70
CA ARG A 12 -5.36 20.13 -13.04
C ARG A 12 -6.14 20.87 -14.12
N ARG A 13 -6.72 20.16 -15.08
CA ARG A 13 -7.57 20.72 -16.13
C ARG A 13 -9.03 20.88 -15.70
N LYS A 14 -9.37 20.54 -14.45
CA LYS A 14 -10.73 20.62 -13.90
C LYS A 14 -11.76 19.78 -14.68
N VAL A 15 -11.32 18.73 -15.39
CA VAL A 15 -12.21 17.75 -16.03
C VAL A 15 -12.91 16.92 -14.96
N VAL A 16 -12.19 16.57 -13.89
CA VAL A 16 -12.72 15.95 -12.68
C VAL A 16 -12.54 16.94 -11.53
N SER A 17 -13.60 17.19 -10.79
CA SER A 17 -13.56 18.02 -9.59
C SER A 17 -12.89 17.29 -8.42
N GLU A 18 -12.52 18.03 -7.37
CA GLU A 18 -12.02 17.46 -6.13
C GLU A 18 -13.03 16.46 -5.50
N GLU A 19 -14.31 16.82 -5.55
CA GLU A 19 -15.41 15.99 -5.07
C GLU A 19 -15.60 14.74 -5.95
N GLY A 20 -15.50 14.88 -7.28
CA GLY A 20 -15.54 13.75 -8.20
C GLY A 20 -14.39 12.77 -7.99
N LEU A 21 -13.17 13.26 -7.68
CA LEU A 21 -12.04 12.41 -7.34
C LEU A 21 -12.26 11.66 -6.02
N LYS A 22 -12.85 12.34 -5.02
CA LYS A 22 -13.22 11.72 -3.74
C LYS A 22 -14.21 10.58 -3.96
N THR A 23 -15.28 10.82 -4.73
CA THR A 23 -16.27 9.79 -5.09
C THR A 23 -15.62 8.62 -5.82
N LEU A 24 -14.72 8.90 -6.78
CA LEU A 24 -13.98 7.85 -7.49
C LEU A 24 -13.11 7.02 -6.54
N SER A 25 -12.43 7.67 -5.60
CA SER A 25 -11.62 6.99 -4.57
C SER A 25 -12.48 6.10 -3.66
N GLU A 26 -13.65 6.59 -3.24
CA GLU A 26 -14.61 5.83 -2.44
C GLU A 26 -15.15 4.60 -3.19
N LEU A 27 -15.43 4.73 -4.49
CA LEU A 27 -15.84 3.60 -5.34
C LEU A 27 -14.70 2.58 -5.50
N VAL A 28 -13.46 3.03 -5.67
CA VAL A 28 -12.32 2.11 -5.76
C VAL A 28 -12.15 1.32 -4.48
N ILE A 29 -12.18 1.97 -3.31
CA ILE A 29 -11.96 1.30 -2.02
C ILE A 29 -13.21 0.50 -1.58
N GLY A 30 -14.39 1.07 -1.76
CA GLY A 30 -15.63 0.51 -1.22
C GLY A 30 -16.29 -0.54 -2.11
N LEU A 31 -15.94 -0.56 -3.41
CA LEU A 31 -16.60 -1.46 -4.37
C LEU A 31 -15.61 -2.24 -5.23
N PHE A 32 -14.82 -1.56 -6.06
CA PHE A 32 -14.04 -2.25 -7.08
C PHE A 32 -12.92 -3.11 -6.49
N LEU A 33 -12.18 -2.60 -5.51
CA LEU A 33 -11.10 -3.35 -4.86
C LEU A 33 -11.63 -4.54 -4.05
N PRO A 34 -12.68 -4.42 -3.23
CA PRO A 34 -13.34 -5.57 -2.59
C PRO A 34 -13.81 -6.65 -3.56
N LEU A 35 -14.41 -6.24 -4.70
CA LEU A 35 -14.85 -7.19 -5.71
C LEU A 35 -13.67 -7.88 -6.40
N LEU A 36 -12.56 -7.17 -6.66
CA LEU A 36 -11.33 -7.76 -7.18
C LEU A 36 -10.78 -8.81 -6.21
N MET A 37 -10.66 -8.45 -4.92
CA MET A 37 -10.18 -9.37 -3.88
C MET A 37 -11.05 -10.61 -3.76
N PHE A 38 -12.35 -10.42 -3.73
CA PHE A 38 -13.30 -11.53 -3.65
C PHE A 38 -13.20 -12.43 -4.89
N SER A 39 -13.21 -11.87 -6.09
CA SER A 39 -13.17 -12.66 -7.33
C SER A 39 -11.86 -13.43 -7.49
N GLU A 40 -10.70 -12.82 -7.26
CA GLU A 40 -9.40 -13.50 -7.41
C GLU A 40 -9.21 -14.61 -6.36
N ILE A 41 -9.59 -14.37 -5.10
CA ILE A 41 -9.47 -15.37 -4.03
C ILE A 41 -10.43 -16.52 -4.30
N THR A 42 -11.71 -16.27 -4.60
CA THR A 42 -12.67 -17.34 -4.84
C THR A 42 -12.40 -18.15 -6.10
N ALA A 43 -11.75 -17.55 -7.11
CA ALA A 43 -11.41 -18.23 -8.35
C ALA A 43 -10.14 -19.09 -8.27
N ARG A 44 -9.14 -18.69 -7.48
CA ARG A 44 -7.80 -19.29 -7.56
C ARG A 44 -7.20 -19.73 -6.21
N PHE A 45 -7.66 -19.18 -5.08
CA PHE A 45 -7.10 -19.54 -3.79
C PHE A 45 -7.51 -20.95 -3.36
N ASN A 46 -6.53 -21.72 -2.90
CA ASN A 46 -6.74 -23.04 -2.32
C ASN A 46 -5.80 -23.22 -1.11
N PHE A 47 -6.33 -23.57 0.06
CA PHE A 47 -5.55 -23.73 1.29
C PHE A 47 -4.45 -24.78 1.19
N ARG A 48 -4.56 -25.77 0.30
CA ARG A 48 -3.50 -26.78 0.07
C ARG A 48 -2.36 -26.21 -0.75
N GLN A 49 -2.66 -25.40 -1.76
CA GLN A 49 -1.66 -24.75 -2.61
C GLN A 49 -0.99 -23.57 -1.90
N PHE A 50 -1.78 -22.78 -1.18
CA PHE A 50 -1.32 -21.63 -0.40
C PHE A 50 -1.25 -21.99 1.09
N SER A 51 -0.58 -23.09 1.44
CA SER A 51 -0.47 -23.56 2.83
C SER A 51 0.11 -22.50 3.78
N ASP A 52 0.97 -21.65 3.26
CA ASP A 52 1.69 -20.60 3.98
C ASP A 52 0.93 -19.25 4.00
N TRP A 53 -0.37 -19.24 3.69
CA TRP A 53 -1.18 -18.01 3.55
C TRP A 53 -1.14 -17.09 4.77
N TRP A 54 -1.04 -17.65 5.96
CA TRP A 54 -0.97 -16.91 7.23
C TRP A 54 0.33 -16.12 7.41
N ILE A 55 1.38 -16.43 6.64
CA ILE A 55 2.65 -15.70 6.67
C ILE A 55 2.48 -14.28 6.08
N PHE A 56 1.64 -14.09 5.08
CA PHE A 56 1.52 -12.80 4.38
C PHE A 56 1.06 -11.65 5.28
N PRO A 57 0.04 -11.80 6.16
CA PRO A 57 -0.25 -10.79 7.16
C PRO A 57 0.94 -10.49 8.08
N LEU A 58 1.73 -11.49 8.47
CA LEU A 58 2.92 -11.31 9.30
C LEU A 58 4.06 -10.60 8.55
N LEU A 59 4.21 -10.85 7.25
CA LEU A 59 5.17 -10.11 6.42
C LEU A 59 4.84 -8.61 6.37
N SER A 60 3.56 -8.23 6.43
CA SER A 60 3.17 -6.82 6.50
C SER A 60 3.62 -6.17 7.82
N VAL A 61 3.49 -6.90 8.93
CA VAL A 61 4.01 -6.47 10.24
C VAL A 61 5.53 -6.32 10.19
N LEU A 62 6.23 -7.27 9.57
CA LEU A 62 7.69 -7.21 9.41
C LEU A 62 8.13 -5.97 8.62
N VAL A 63 7.50 -5.69 7.47
CA VAL A 63 7.84 -4.51 6.65
C VAL A 63 7.61 -3.22 7.44
N THR A 64 6.48 -3.14 8.14
CA THR A 64 6.13 -1.99 8.99
C THR A 64 7.11 -1.83 10.15
N ALA A 65 7.48 -2.93 10.83
CA ALA A 65 8.42 -2.92 11.95
C ALA A 65 9.83 -2.47 11.52
N VAL A 66 10.32 -2.93 10.38
CA VAL A 66 11.63 -2.50 9.85
C VAL A 66 11.62 -1.00 9.57
N GLY A 67 10.56 -0.47 8.93
CA GLY A 67 10.41 0.97 8.70
C GLY A 67 10.36 1.77 10.01
N TYR A 68 9.65 1.26 11.02
CA TYR A 68 9.58 1.86 12.36
C TYR A 68 10.94 1.89 13.05
N LEU A 69 11.68 0.78 13.04
CA LEU A 69 13.00 0.69 13.67
C LEU A 69 14.01 1.63 13.03
N PHE A 70 14.07 1.70 11.70
CA PHE A 70 14.90 2.68 11.01
C PHE A 70 14.45 4.12 11.31
N GLY A 71 13.14 4.36 11.37
CA GLY A 71 12.60 5.67 11.77
C GLY A 71 13.05 6.07 13.16
N LEU A 72 12.91 5.19 14.16
CA LEU A 72 13.38 5.42 15.53
C LEU A 72 14.89 5.66 15.59
N PHE A 73 15.67 4.89 14.84
CA PHE A 73 17.12 5.05 14.76
C PHE A 73 17.49 6.45 14.27
N VAL A 74 16.83 6.95 13.22
CA VAL A 74 17.08 8.30 12.69
C VAL A 74 16.64 9.38 13.68
N VAL A 75 15.50 9.22 14.37
CA VAL A 75 15.05 10.15 15.44
C VAL A 75 16.05 10.16 16.61
N ALA A 76 16.63 9.03 16.95
CA ALA A 76 17.66 8.95 18.00
C ALA A 76 18.95 9.69 17.61
N LEU A 77 19.33 9.66 16.33
CA LEU A 77 20.50 10.39 15.81
C LEU A 77 20.24 11.89 15.66
N ASP A 78 19.00 12.27 15.29
CA ASP A 78 18.62 13.66 15.05
C ASP A 78 17.46 14.09 15.96
N ARG A 79 17.81 14.64 17.12
CA ARG A 79 16.84 15.11 18.13
C ARG A 79 15.91 16.24 17.64
N SER A 80 16.25 16.92 16.55
CA SER A 80 15.38 17.94 15.96
C SER A 80 14.06 17.35 15.42
N LEU A 81 14.04 16.04 15.12
CA LEU A 81 12.86 15.32 14.65
C LEU A 81 11.82 15.02 15.76
N VAL A 82 12.19 15.14 17.04
CA VAL A 82 11.30 14.79 18.17
C VAL A 82 9.99 15.57 18.15
N SER A 83 10.00 16.83 17.68
CA SER A 83 8.78 17.64 17.55
C SER A 83 7.78 17.08 16.52
N GLN A 84 8.28 16.37 15.51
CA GLN A 84 7.52 15.79 14.39
C GLN A 84 7.64 14.27 14.31
N GLU A 85 7.98 13.62 15.42
CA GLU A 85 8.27 12.19 15.48
C GLU A 85 7.12 11.33 14.93
N GLY A 86 5.87 11.60 15.34
CA GLY A 86 4.71 10.84 14.87
C GLY A 86 4.55 10.86 13.36
N PRO A 87 4.43 12.03 12.69
CA PRO A 87 4.40 12.14 11.23
C PRO A 87 5.63 11.50 10.56
N PHE A 88 6.82 11.71 11.09
CA PHE A 88 8.07 11.14 10.57
C PHE A 88 8.05 9.60 10.60
N LEU A 89 7.70 9.00 11.74
CA LEU A 89 7.57 7.55 11.88
C LEU A 89 6.49 6.99 10.97
N GLY A 90 5.33 7.68 10.86
CA GLY A 90 4.28 7.29 9.93
C GLY A 90 4.78 7.18 8.48
N ILE A 91 5.56 8.17 8.01
CA ILE A 91 6.17 8.18 6.68
C ILE A 91 7.17 7.02 6.52
N ALA A 92 8.00 6.77 7.52
CA ALA A 92 9.04 5.74 7.48
C ALA A 92 8.45 4.31 7.42
N MET A 93 7.33 4.06 8.14
CA MET A 93 6.80 2.72 8.35
C MET A 93 5.68 2.32 7.39
N PHE A 94 4.79 3.23 6.96
CA PHE A 94 3.63 2.88 6.15
C PHE A 94 3.79 3.22 4.68
N GLN A 95 3.72 2.19 3.84
CA GLN A 95 3.81 2.25 2.40
C GLN A 95 2.42 2.21 1.73
N ASN A 96 2.36 2.64 0.47
CA ASN A 96 1.19 2.49 -0.38
C ASN A 96 1.02 1.03 -0.83
N SER A 97 0.48 0.18 0.06
CA SER A 97 0.42 -1.28 -0.14
C SER A 97 -0.64 -1.75 -1.12
N GLY A 98 -1.67 -0.95 -1.41
CA GLY A 98 -2.82 -1.38 -2.21
C GLY A 98 -2.87 -0.76 -3.61
N TYR A 99 -2.90 0.57 -3.68
CA TYR A 99 -3.19 1.28 -4.93
C TYR A 99 -2.09 1.17 -5.99
N LEU A 100 -0.83 1.28 -5.58
CA LEU A 100 0.29 1.30 -6.51
C LEU A 100 0.82 -0.10 -6.88
N PRO A 101 0.86 -1.08 -5.96
CA PRO A 101 1.32 -2.43 -6.29
C PRO A 101 0.48 -3.14 -7.34
N LEU A 102 -0.86 -3.03 -7.29
CA LEU A 102 -1.74 -3.78 -8.19
C LEU A 102 -1.48 -3.50 -9.67
N PRO A 103 -1.49 -2.25 -10.15
CA PRO A 103 -1.20 -1.97 -11.56
C PRO A 103 0.27 -2.24 -11.94
N LEU A 104 1.22 -2.13 -10.99
CA LEU A 104 2.60 -2.51 -11.25
C LEU A 104 2.71 -4.01 -11.52
N VAL A 105 2.13 -4.84 -10.68
CA VAL A 105 2.08 -6.30 -10.85
C VAL A 105 1.40 -6.68 -12.16
N ALA A 106 0.25 -6.06 -12.47
CA ALA A 106 -0.47 -6.31 -13.71
C ALA A 106 0.34 -5.94 -14.98
N SER A 107 1.33 -5.04 -14.85
CA SER A 107 2.20 -4.64 -15.97
C SER A 107 3.54 -5.37 -16.03
N LEU A 108 3.98 -6.01 -14.95
CA LEU A 108 5.30 -6.63 -14.84
C LEU A 108 5.29 -8.14 -15.01
N LEU A 109 4.19 -8.80 -14.63
CA LEU A 109 4.12 -10.26 -14.57
C LEU A 109 3.25 -10.85 -15.69
N ALA A 110 3.51 -12.13 -16.03
CA ALA A 110 2.64 -12.92 -16.86
C ALA A 110 1.27 -13.17 -16.17
N PRO A 111 0.17 -13.37 -16.92
CA PRO A 111 -1.20 -13.42 -16.38
C PRO A 111 -1.40 -14.39 -15.21
N ASP A 112 -0.79 -15.57 -15.24
CA ASP A 112 -0.91 -16.55 -14.16
C ASP A 112 -0.20 -16.09 -12.88
N ALA A 113 1.01 -15.52 -13.00
CA ALA A 113 1.75 -14.97 -11.88
C ALA A 113 1.10 -13.69 -11.30
N VAL A 114 0.37 -12.92 -12.12
CA VAL A 114 -0.40 -11.75 -11.66
C VAL A 114 -1.44 -12.15 -10.63
N SER A 115 -2.23 -13.19 -10.91
CA SER A 115 -3.30 -13.63 -10.01
C SER A 115 -2.76 -14.17 -8.68
N ASP A 116 -1.69 -14.95 -8.71
CA ASP A 116 -1.05 -15.44 -7.50
C ASP A 116 -0.48 -14.28 -6.67
N MET A 117 0.16 -13.30 -7.33
CA MET A 117 0.68 -12.11 -6.67
C MET A 117 -0.44 -11.24 -6.08
N PHE A 118 -1.60 -11.12 -6.75
CA PHE A 118 -2.76 -10.43 -6.20
C PHE A 118 -3.24 -11.08 -4.91
N ILE A 119 -3.33 -12.41 -4.86
CA ILE A 119 -3.67 -13.15 -3.64
C ILE A 119 -2.67 -12.81 -2.52
N TYR A 120 -1.36 -12.83 -2.80
CA TYR A 120 -0.33 -12.47 -1.81
C TYR A 120 -0.49 -11.03 -1.31
N ILE A 121 -0.75 -10.07 -2.21
CA ILE A 121 -1.00 -8.67 -1.84
C ILE A 121 -2.26 -8.55 -0.97
N PHE A 122 -3.34 -9.26 -1.30
CA PHE A 122 -4.59 -9.17 -0.55
C PHE A 122 -4.46 -9.75 0.86
N LEU A 123 -3.74 -10.86 1.00
CA LEU A 123 -3.42 -11.43 2.30
C LEU A 123 -2.47 -10.52 3.11
N PHE A 124 -1.48 -9.91 2.45
CA PHE A 124 -0.61 -8.90 3.06
C PHE A 124 -1.40 -7.69 3.57
N LEU A 125 -2.39 -7.23 2.80
CA LEU A 125 -3.24 -6.10 3.17
C LEU A 125 -4.09 -6.37 4.43
N LEU A 126 -4.42 -7.62 4.77
CA LEU A 126 -5.08 -7.94 6.04
C LEU A 126 -4.26 -7.44 7.23
N GLY A 127 -2.99 -7.83 7.32
CA GLY A 127 -2.12 -7.40 8.40
C GLY A 127 -1.77 -5.91 8.31
N PHE A 128 -1.55 -5.40 7.09
CA PHE A 128 -1.24 -3.99 6.87
C PHE A 128 -2.38 -3.06 7.34
N ASN A 129 -3.64 -3.37 7.01
CA ASN A 129 -4.79 -2.58 7.48
C ASN A 129 -4.92 -2.62 9.00
N MET A 130 -4.69 -3.78 9.62
CA MET A 130 -4.66 -3.86 11.08
C MET A 130 -3.58 -2.95 11.66
N MET A 131 -2.36 -2.95 11.10
CA MET A 131 -1.26 -2.13 11.60
C MET A 131 -1.50 -0.63 11.39
N ILE A 132 -1.97 -0.19 10.23
CA ILE A 132 -2.12 1.23 9.95
C ILE A 132 -3.27 1.86 10.74
N PHE A 133 -4.38 1.14 10.93
CA PHE A 133 -5.54 1.64 11.70
C PHE A 133 -5.43 1.41 13.22
N SER A 134 -4.46 0.65 13.70
CA SER A 134 -4.16 0.52 15.13
C SER A 134 -2.89 1.27 15.50
N PHE A 135 -1.74 0.71 15.19
CA PHE A 135 -0.44 1.27 15.55
C PHE A 135 -0.14 2.58 14.81
N GLY A 136 -0.60 2.73 13.55
CA GLY A 136 -0.46 3.98 12.81
C GLY A 136 -1.24 5.13 13.45
N VAL A 137 -2.48 4.89 13.85
CA VAL A 137 -3.29 5.87 14.61
C VAL A 137 -2.59 6.22 15.93
N PHE A 138 -2.09 5.23 16.66
CA PHE A 138 -1.35 5.44 17.90
C PHE A 138 -0.11 6.33 17.69
N VAL A 139 0.72 6.03 16.71
CA VAL A 139 1.96 6.78 16.41
C VAL A 139 1.65 8.23 16.02
N LEU A 140 0.58 8.45 15.23
CA LEU A 140 0.20 9.80 14.78
C LEU A 140 -0.49 10.63 15.87
N SER A 141 -1.21 10.00 16.82
CA SER A 141 -2.08 10.71 17.78
C SER A 141 -1.45 10.95 19.12
N CYS A 142 -0.52 10.11 19.57
CA CYS A 142 -0.18 9.95 20.99
C CYS A 142 0.95 10.85 21.50
N LYS A 143 0.94 12.17 21.19
CA LYS A 143 1.66 13.15 22.02
C LYS A 143 0.69 13.84 22.98
N GLY A 144 0.25 13.10 24.04
CA GLY A 144 -0.48 13.70 25.19
C GLY A 144 -1.98 13.96 24.95
N ARG A 145 -2.59 13.36 23.91
CA ARG A 145 -4.04 13.45 23.65
C ARG A 145 -4.68 12.06 23.67
N ALA A 146 -5.97 12.01 24.02
CA ALA A 146 -6.74 10.76 23.92
C ALA A 146 -6.80 10.30 22.46
N CYS A 147 -6.27 9.11 22.20
CA CYS A 147 -6.35 8.49 20.87
C CYS A 147 -7.78 8.05 20.60
N HIS A 148 -8.38 8.57 19.54
CA HIS A 148 -9.65 8.03 19.04
C HIS A 148 -9.34 6.83 18.14
N PHE A 149 -9.43 5.65 18.74
CA PHE A 149 -9.27 4.38 18.04
C PHE A 149 -10.68 3.82 17.75
N ASP A 150 -11.08 3.81 16.48
CA ASP A 150 -12.30 3.10 16.06
C ASP A 150 -11.92 1.76 15.45
N THR A 151 -12.26 0.67 16.16
CA THR A 151 -12.05 -0.70 15.68
C THR A 151 -12.74 -0.98 14.35
N LYS A 152 -13.78 -0.20 13.99
CA LYS A 152 -14.50 -0.34 12.72
C LYS A 152 -13.62 -0.01 11.52
N ASP A 153 -12.65 0.91 11.66
CA ASP A 153 -11.74 1.27 10.58
C ASP A 153 -10.82 0.11 10.18
N MET A 154 -10.53 -0.82 11.11
CA MET A 154 -9.76 -2.04 10.83
C MET A 154 -10.51 -3.01 9.91
N PHE A 155 -11.85 -3.05 10.01
CA PHE A 155 -12.73 -3.91 9.22
C PHE A 155 -13.32 -3.14 8.04
N ASN A 156 -12.46 -2.53 7.22
CA ASN A 156 -12.88 -1.86 6.00
C ASN A 156 -13.33 -2.87 4.91
N ALA A 157 -13.97 -2.36 3.85
CA ALA A 157 -14.55 -3.20 2.79
C ALA A 157 -13.55 -4.19 2.15
N PRO A 158 -12.28 -3.83 1.85
CA PRO A 158 -11.25 -4.75 1.40
C PRO A 158 -10.96 -5.90 2.37
N VAL A 159 -10.84 -5.62 3.67
CA VAL A 159 -10.60 -6.63 4.70
C VAL A 159 -11.78 -7.60 4.79
N ILE A 160 -13.00 -7.06 4.84
CA ILE A 160 -14.24 -7.87 4.89
C ILE A 160 -14.34 -8.76 3.64
N ALA A 161 -14.09 -8.23 2.45
CA ALA A 161 -14.14 -8.99 1.20
C ALA A 161 -13.13 -10.14 1.18
N THR A 162 -11.90 -9.89 1.67
CA THR A 162 -10.85 -10.92 1.76
C THR A 162 -11.25 -12.02 2.74
N ILE A 163 -11.73 -11.66 3.94
CA ILE A 163 -12.17 -12.64 4.94
C ILE A 163 -13.36 -13.44 4.40
N LEU A 164 -14.35 -12.78 3.80
CA LEU A 164 -15.51 -13.43 3.22
C LEU A 164 -15.10 -14.42 2.12
N ALA A 165 -14.20 -14.03 1.23
CA ALA A 165 -13.70 -14.89 0.17
C ALA A 165 -12.98 -16.14 0.74
N LEU A 166 -12.12 -15.96 1.76
CA LEU A 166 -11.45 -17.08 2.44
C LEU A 166 -12.46 -18.03 3.10
N VAL A 167 -13.51 -17.51 3.73
CA VAL A 167 -14.59 -18.31 4.33
C VAL A 167 -15.33 -19.09 3.25
N VAL A 168 -15.69 -18.46 2.13
CA VAL A 168 -16.37 -19.12 1.00
C VAL A 168 -15.51 -20.26 0.43
N VAL A 169 -14.20 -20.06 0.30
CA VAL A 169 -13.25 -21.10 -0.17
C VAL A 169 -13.12 -22.21 0.89
N PHE A 170 -13.02 -21.87 2.17
CA PHE A 170 -12.85 -22.83 3.25
C PHE A 170 -14.02 -23.85 3.31
N PHE A 171 -15.27 -23.37 3.17
CA PHE A 171 -16.44 -24.22 3.16
C PHE A 171 -16.74 -24.86 1.79
N GLY A 172 -15.92 -24.59 0.76
CA GLY A 172 -16.13 -25.10 -0.58
C GLY A 172 -17.36 -24.52 -1.28
N TRP A 173 -17.86 -23.36 -0.82
CA TRP A 173 -19.06 -22.71 -1.38
C TRP A 173 -18.83 -22.07 -2.75
N THR A 174 -17.60 -21.98 -3.22
CA THR A 174 -17.25 -21.47 -4.56
C THR A 174 -18.03 -22.17 -5.66
N ARG A 175 -18.29 -23.48 -5.52
CA ARG A 175 -19.08 -24.29 -6.47
C ARG A 175 -20.53 -23.85 -6.64
N PHE A 176 -21.08 -23.11 -5.66
CA PHE A 176 -22.45 -22.61 -5.70
C PHE A 176 -22.55 -21.20 -6.27
N ILE A 177 -21.44 -20.54 -6.57
CA ILE A 177 -21.42 -19.20 -7.17
C ILE A 177 -21.67 -19.37 -8.69
N PRO A 178 -22.86 -18.99 -9.21
CA PRO A 178 -23.15 -19.16 -10.62
C PRO A 178 -22.35 -18.15 -11.47
N SER A 179 -22.04 -18.54 -12.72
CA SER A 179 -21.25 -17.72 -13.62
C SER A 179 -21.84 -16.36 -13.95
N PHE A 180 -23.19 -16.23 -13.89
CA PHE A 180 -23.87 -14.95 -14.09
C PHE A 180 -23.65 -13.96 -12.93
N VAL A 181 -23.15 -14.43 -11.77
CA VAL A 181 -22.71 -13.58 -10.62
C VAL A 181 -21.19 -13.37 -10.68
N SER A 182 -20.41 -14.44 -10.84
CA SER A 182 -18.94 -14.34 -10.77
C SER A 182 -18.33 -13.46 -11.88
N LYS A 183 -18.86 -13.55 -13.13
CA LYS A 183 -18.35 -12.74 -14.25
C LYS A 183 -18.54 -11.24 -14.08
N PRO A 184 -19.73 -10.71 -13.73
CA PRO A 184 -19.87 -9.27 -13.42
C PRO A 184 -19.03 -8.82 -12.24
N VAL A 185 -18.92 -9.63 -11.18
CA VAL A 185 -18.06 -9.33 -10.02
C VAL A 185 -16.59 -9.18 -10.43
N GLU A 186 -16.07 -10.12 -11.24
CA GLU A 186 -14.73 -10.06 -11.79
C GLU A 186 -14.54 -8.81 -12.68
N MET A 187 -15.47 -8.57 -13.60
CA MET A 187 -15.38 -7.44 -14.53
C MET A 187 -15.34 -6.09 -13.80
N MET A 188 -16.20 -5.92 -12.79
CA MET A 188 -16.19 -4.72 -11.93
C MET A 188 -14.92 -4.64 -11.09
N GLY A 189 -14.48 -5.75 -10.51
CA GLY A 189 -13.26 -5.82 -9.71
C GLY A 189 -12.03 -5.37 -10.50
N ARG A 190 -11.90 -5.82 -11.75
CA ARG A 190 -10.78 -5.44 -12.62
C ARG A 190 -10.69 -3.94 -12.92
N CYS A 191 -11.77 -3.19 -12.77
CA CYS A 191 -11.74 -1.71 -12.85
C CYS A 191 -10.88 -1.09 -11.74
N ALA A 192 -10.67 -1.78 -10.61
CA ALA A 192 -9.80 -1.29 -9.54
C ALA A 192 -8.38 -1.00 -10.03
N ILE A 193 -7.84 -1.82 -10.95
CA ILE A 193 -6.45 -1.74 -11.39
C ILE A 193 -6.12 -0.40 -12.06
N PRO A 194 -6.79 0.03 -13.15
CA PRO A 194 -6.52 1.32 -13.78
C PRO A 194 -6.99 2.50 -12.94
N LEU A 195 -8.12 2.37 -12.24
CA LEU A 195 -8.70 3.48 -11.48
C LEU A 195 -7.85 3.82 -10.25
N SER A 196 -7.23 2.84 -9.59
CA SER A 196 -6.36 3.10 -8.44
C SER A 196 -5.19 4.03 -8.79
N ILE A 197 -4.55 3.84 -9.94
CA ILE A 197 -3.45 4.72 -10.39
C ILE A 197 -3.96 6.11 -10.79
N ILE A 198 -5.13 6.20 -11.41
CA ILE A 198 -5.77 7.50 -11.74
C ILE A 198 -6.07 8.27 -10.45
N VAL A 199 -6.60 7.59 -9.43
CA VAL A 199 -6.86 8.16 -8.10
C VAL A 199 -5.57 8.65 -7.44
N VAL A 200 -4.50 7.85 -7.48
CA VAL A 200 -3.18 8.27 -6.93
C VAL A 200 -2.70 9.54 -7.62
N GLY A 201 -2.70 9.57 -8.95
CA GLY A 201 -2.30 10.75 -9.72
C GLY A 201 -3.16 11.97 -9.44
N GLY A 202 -4.48 11.79 -9.35
CA GLY A 202 -5.43 12.85 -8.98
C GLY A 202 -5.18 13.40 -7.58
N ASN A 203 -4.96 12.53 -6.60
CA ASN A 203 -4.63 12.94 -5.22
C ASN A 203 -3.32 13.74 -5.17
N LEU A 204 -2.30 13.34 -5.93
CA LEU A 204 -1.07 14.14 -6.03
C LEU A 204 -1.32 15.55 -6.58
N ALA A 205 -2.26 15.72 -7.53
CA ALA A 205 -2.62 17.01 -8.06
C ALA A 205 -3.33 17.94 -7.06
N LEU A 206 -4.01 17.36 -6.04
CA LEU A 206 -4.69 18.11 -4.98
C LEU A 206 -3.76 18.53 -3.84
N ILE A 207 -2.61 17.88 -3.70
CA ILE A 207 -1.64 18.26 -2.68
C ILE A 207 -1.14 19.69 -2.96
N ARG A 208 -1.56 20.63 -2.10
CA ARG A 208 -1.14 22.03 -2.16
C ARG A 208 0.11 22.21 -1.31
N ILE A 209 1.26 22.20 -1.94
CA ILE A 209 2.52 22.58 -1.29
C ILE A 209 2.57 24.10 -1.21
N ARG A 210 2.03 24.68 -0.14
CA ARG A 210 2.02 26.14 0.07
C ARG A 210 3.40 26.70 0.44
N SER A 211 4.21 25.90 1.13
CA SER A 211 5.61 26.19 1.45
C SER A 211 6.31 24.87 1.80
N ILE A 212 7.58 24.75 1.44
CA ILE A 212 8.38 23.59 1.83
C ILE A 212 8.96 23.90 3.23
N GLN A 213 8.16 23.69 4.27
CA GLN A 213 8.54 24.04 5.64
C GLN A 213 9.36 22.95 6.33
N HIS A 214 9.21 21.68 5.92
CA HIS A 214 9.77 20.51 6.61
C HIS A 214 10.74 19.73 5.72
N VAL A 215 11.66 20.43 5.02
CA VAL A 215 12.57 19.80 4.03
C VAL A 215 13.39 18.68 4.67
N ARG A 216 14.04 18.96 5.80
CA ARG A 216 14.94 18.00 6.45
C ARG A 216 14.20 16.76 6.96
N PRO A 217 13.13 16.88 7.79
CA PRO A 217 12.35 15.71 8.22
C PRO A 217 11.76 14.93 7.04
N MET A 218 11.27 15.61 6.01
CA MET A 218 10.74 14.97 4.81
C MET A 218 11.82 14.17 4.08
N LEU A 219 12.98 14.77 3.79
CA LEU A 219 14.07 14.08 3.09
C LEU A 219 14.58 12.88 3.89
N LEU A 220 14.79 13.02 5.20
CA LEU A 220 15.21 11.90 6.05
C LEU A 220 14.16 10.79 6.08
N GLY A 221 12.88 11.13 6.18
CA GLY A 221 11.79 10.14 6.11
C GLY A 221 11.73 9.42 4.76
N LEU A 222 11.94 10.13 3.65
CA LEU A 222 12.01 9.54 2.32
C LEU A 222 13.27 8.70 2.11
N VAL A 223 14.42 9.10 2.68
CA VAL A 223 15.64 8.27 2.67
C VAL A 223 15.39 6.95 3.41
N VAL A 224 14.78 7.00 4.59
CA VAL A 224 14.39 5.78 5.30
C VAL A 224 13.47 4.93 4.44
N LYS A 225 12.39 5.52 3.91
CA LYS A 225 11.33 4.78 3.23
C LYS A 225 11.72 4.25 1.85
N LEU A 226 12.43 5.04 1.06
CA LEU A 226 12.72 4.73 -0.35
C LEU A 226 14.12 4.15 -0.60
N LEU A 227 15.01 4.21 0.41
CA LEU A 227 16.38 3.68 0.27
C LEU A 227 16.70 2.65 1.36
N LEU A 228 16.60 3.00 2.66
CA LEU A 228 17.04 2.10 3.73
C LEU A 228 16.14 0.86 3.85
N VAL A 229 14.82 1.04 3.82
CA VAL A 229 13.88 -0.08 3.91
C VAL A 229 14.01 -1.01 2.70
N PRO A 230 13.99 -0.55 1.42
CA PRO A 230 14.21 -1.42 0.27
C PRO A 230 15.57 -2.12 0.28
N LEU A 231 16.64 -1.43 0.70
CA LEU A 231 17.99 -2.02 0.79
C LEU A 231 18.02 -3.14 1.83
N ALA A 232 17.42 -2.93 3.00
CA ALA A 232 17.34 -3.97 4.04
C ALA A 232 16.58 -5.20 3.55
N PHE A 233 15.45 -4.99 2.84
CA PHE A 233 14.69 -6.10 2.27
C PHE A 233 15.39 -6.76 1.09
N LEU A 234 16.15 -6.03 0.28
CA LEU A 234 16.99 -6.62 -0.77
C LEU A 234 18.02 -7.58 -0.14
N VAL A 235 18.75 -7.12 0.87
CA VAL A 235 19.71 -7.96 1.60
C VAL A 235 18.99 -9.16 2.24
N PHE A 236 17.87 -8.94 2.92
CA PHE A 236 17.08 -10.01 3.54
C PHE A 236 16.67 -11.08 2.53
N VAL A 237 16.09 -10.69 1.40
CA VAL A 237 15.61 -11.63 0.38
C VAL A 237 16.75 -12.40 -0.28
N LEU A 238 17.90 -11.76 -0.50
CA LEU A 238 19.08 -12.42 -1.07
C LEU A 238 19.72 -13.42 -0.09
N LEU A 239 19.64 -13.17 1.22
CA LEU A 239 20.16 -14.08 2.26
C LEU A 239 19.19 -15.25 2.54
N VAL A 240 17.91 -14.95 2.72
CA VAL A 240 16.89 -15.94 3.10
C VAL A 240 16.42 -16.78 1.91
N LYS A 241 16.51 -16.23 0.69
CA LYS A 241 16.09 -16.87 -0.57
C LYS A 241 14.67 -17.46 -0.50
N PRO A 242 13.64 -16.67 -0.15
CA PRO A 242 12.26 -17.14 -0.12
C PRO A 242 11.78 -17.58 -1.51
N LYS A 243 10.60 -18.19 -1.60
CA LYS A 243 9.96 -18.46 -2.91
C LYS A 243 9.98 -17.19 -3.78
N PRO A 244 10.27 -17.28 -5.09
CA PRO A 244 10.51 -16.09 -5.94
C PRO A 244 9.41 -15.04 -5.88
N LEU A 245 8.12 -15.43 -5.92
CA LEU A 245 6.99 -14.51 -5.81
C LEU A 245 6.88 -13.87 -4.41
N VAL A 246 7.27 -14.57 -3.34
CA VAL A 246 7.30 -14.00 -1.98
C VAL A 246 8.42 -12.96 -1.87
N GLY A 247 9.59 -13.24 -2.44
CA GLY A 247 10.68 -12.28 -2.52
C GLY A 247 10.28 -11.03 -3.30
N LEU A 248 9.60 -11.21 -4.44
CA LEU A 248 9.09 -10.09 -5.23
C LEU A 248 8.03 -9.29 -4.44
N LEU A 249 7.11 -9.94 -3.71
CA LEU A 249 6.15 -9.25 -2.85
C LEU A 249 6.85 -8.36 -1.82
N LEU A 250 7.84 -8.91 -1.12
CA LEU A 250 8.59 -8.16 -0.10
C LEU A 250 9.31 -6.97 -0.72
N MET A 251 10.00 -7.16 -1.83
CA MET A 251 10.67 -6.07 -2.56
C MET A 251 9.67 -5.04 -3.05
N LEU A 252 8.57 -5.48 -3.66
CA LEU A 252 7.50 -4.59 -4.12
C LEU A 252 6.97 -3.73 -2.97
N GLN A 253 6.59 -4.34 -1.84
CA GLN A 253 6.03 -3.62 -0.70
C GLN A 253 7.07 -2.70 -0.02
N ALA A 254 8.33 -3.12 0.07
CA ALA A 254 9.40 -2.30 0.63
C ALA A 254 9.68 -1.04 -0.19
N CYS A 255 9.63 -1.13 -1.53
CA CYS A 255 9.90 -0.02 -2.45
C CYS A 255 8.76 1.00 -2.60
N MET A 256 7.55 0.70 -2.07
CA MET A 256 6.42 1.61 -2.24
C MET A 256 6.63 2.93 -1.47
N PRO A 257 6.21 4.06 -2.06
CA PRO A 257 6.23 5.36 -1.40
C PRO A 257 5.25 5.41 -0.23
N PRO A 258 5.31 6.47 0.61
CA PRO A 258 4.42 6.60 1.76
C PRO A 258 2.93 6.48 1.38
N ALA A 259 2.15 5.84 2.26
CA ALA A 259 0.72 5.63 2.04
C ALA A 259 -0.05 6.95 1.97
N ALA A 260 -0.86 7.13 0.92
CA ALA A 260 -1.76 8.29 0.81
C ALA A 260 -2.79 8.33 1.97
N LEU A 261 -3.14 7.17 2.52
CA LEU A 261 -4.04 7.03 3.66
C LEU A 261 -3.53 7.74 4.92
N LEU A 262 -2.21 7.92 5.08
CA LEU A 262 -1.63 8.67 6.21
C LEU A 262 -2.15 10.10 6.31
N SER A 263 -2.39 10.78 5.18
CA SER A 263 -2.97 12.13 5.17
C SER A 263 -4.38 12.14 5.76
N VAL A 264 -5.19 11.13 5.43
CA VAL A 264 -6.56 11.01 5.96
C VAL A 264 -6.54 10.72 7.47
N ILE A 265 -5.69 9.80 7.91
CA ILE A 265 -5.53 9.48 9.33
C ILE A 265 -5.04 10.69 10.09
N ALA A 266 -4.00 11.39 9.61
CA ALA A 266 -3.46 12.60 10.25
C ALA A 266 -4.53 13.68 10.41
N LYS A 267 -5.34 13.92 9.36
CA LYS A 267 -6.45 14.86 9.39
C LYS A 267 -7.49 14.48 10.45
N ASN A 268 -7.91 13.23 10.51
CA ASN A 268 -8.89 12.73 11.46
C ASN A 268 -8.37 12.84 12.91
N GLN A 269 -7.08 12.62 13.10
CA GLN A 269 -6.41 12.72 14.41
C GLN A 269 -5.92 14.13 14.76
N LYS A 270 -6.20 15.15 13.92
CA LYS A 270 -5.72 16.54 14.08
C LYS A 270 -4.20 16.62 14.27
N ALA A 271 -3.46 15.69 13.63
CA ALA A 271 -2.00 15.68 13.57
C ALA A 271 -1.51 16.65 12.47
N GLU A 272 -0.20 16.90 12.44
CA GLU A 272 0.38 17.77 11.42
C GLU A 272 0.37 17.10 10.04
N GLU A 273 -0.44 17.63 9.13
CA GLU A 273 -0.59 17.11 7.77
C GLU A 273 0.52 17.58 6.83
N GLY A 274 1.16 18.69 7.12
CA GLY A 274 2.10 19.36 6.20
C GLY A 274 3.26 18.48 5.80
N LEU A 275 3.96 17.87 6.76
CA LEU A 275 5.07 16.96 6.54
C LEU A 275 4.61 15.69 5.78
N ILE A 276 3.49 15.11 6.18
CA ILE A 276 2.95 13.89 5.57
C ILE A 276 2.58 14.14 4.10
N ASN A 277 1.86 15.23 3.80
CA ASN A 277 1.45 15.57 2.45
C ASN A 277 2.65 15.84 1.53
N GLN A 278 3.68 16.55 2.03
CA GLN A 278 4.92 16.76 1.30
C GLN A 278 5.63 15.43 1.01
N ALA A 279 5.76 14.56 2.03
CA ALA A 279 6.40 13.26 1.87
C ALA A 279 5.63 12.33 0.91
N ILE A 280 4.29 12.34 0.93
CA ILE A 280 3.48 11.61 -0.05
C ILE A 280 3.79 12.12 -1.47
N PHE A 281 3.72 13.43 -1.69
CA PHE A 281 3.94 14.01 -3.03
C PHE A 281 5.34 13.71 -3.57
N TYR A 282 6.38 14.12 -2.83
CA TYR A 282 7.77 13.92 -3.27
C TYR A 282 8.18 12.45 -3.25
N GLY A 283 7.63 11.65 -2.33
CA GLY A 283 7.85 10.21 -2.27
C GLY A 283 7.32 9.49 -3.51
N HIS A 284 6.11 9.83 -3.98
CA HIS A 284 5.59 9.26 -5.23
C HIS A 284 6.39 9.69 -6.46
N LEU A 285 6.87 10.95 -6.52
CA LEU A 285 7.76 11.40 -7.60
C LEU A 285 9.10 10.66 -7.58
N ALA A 286 9.73 10.55 -6.41
CA ALA A 286 10.99 9.83 -6.26
C ALA A 286 10.85 8.35 -6.55
N SER A 287 9.68 7.75 -6.25
CA SER A 287 9.41 6.34 -6.47
C SER A 287 9.41 5.94 -7.96
N ILE A 288 9.22 6.90 -8.87
CA ILE A 288 9.35 6.67 -10.32
C ILE A 288 10.76 6.12 -10.66
N PHE A 289 11.76 6.52 -9.90
CA PHE A 289 13.16 6.09 -10.08
C PHE A 289 13.54 4.97 -9.11
N THR A 290 13.10 5.04 -7.84
CA THR A 290 13.53 4.07 -6.83
C THR A 290 12.86 2.69 -7.00
N ILE A 291 11.61 2.62 -7.43
CA ILE A 291 10.94 1.33 -7.70
C ILE A 291 11.65 0.54 -8.80
N PRO A 292 11.87 1.10 -10.03
CA PRO A 292 12.61 0.39 -11.06
C PRO A 292 14.02 0.00 -10.64
N LEU A 293 14.71 0.88 -9.89
CA LEU A 293 16.06 0.60 -9.38
C LEU A 293 16.08 -0.65 -8.51
N PHE A 294 15.25 -0.70 -7.45
CA PHE A 294 15.29 -1.82 -6.50
C PHE A 294 14.68 -3.11 -7.06
N LEU A 295 13.62 -3.02 -7.86
CA LEU A 295 13.08 -4.20 -8.55
C LEU A 295 14.06 -4.72 -9.60
N GLY A 296 14.77 -3.83 -10.31
CA GLY A 296 15.83 -4.21 -11.23
C GLY A 296 17.02 -4.88 -10.53
N LEU A 297 17.47 -4.35 -9.38
CA LEU A 297 18.52 -4.98 -8.55
C LEU A 297 18.04 -6.35 -8.04
N TYR A 298 16.81 -6.46 -7.57
CA TYR A 298 16.25 -7.74 -7.17
C TYR A 298 16.24 -8.74 -8.33
N GLY A 299 15.75 -8.35 -9.50
CA GLY A 299 15.72 -9.20 -10.69
C GLY A 299 17.12 -9.65 -11.11
N PHE A 300 18.09 -8.73 -11.12
CA PHE A 300 19.47 -9.02 -11.46
C PHE A 300 20.12 -10.03 -10.50
N PHE A 301 20.01 -9.82 -9.19
CA PHE A 301 20.66 -10.68 -8.21
C PHE A 301 19.91 -11.99 -7.95
N SER A 302 18.58 -12.03 -8.10
CA SER A 302 17.77 -13.24 -7.90
C SER A 302 17.57 -14.08 -9.15
N GLY A 303 17.87 -13.53 -10.34
CA GLY A 303 17.55 -14.17 -11.62
C GLY A 303 16.04 -14.22 -11.93
N PHE A 304 15.21 -13.44 -11.24
CA PHE A 304 13.75 -13.53 -11.33
C PHE A 304 13.17 -13.13 -12.70
N PHE A 305 13.81 -12.18 -13.38
CA PHE A 305 13.36 -11.67 -14.68
C PHE A 305 14.15 -12.23 -15.88
N ASN A 306 15.05 -13.20 -15.64
CA ASN A 306 15.86 -13.87 -16.67
C ASN A 306 15.16 -15.12 -17.21
#